data_3eeef26e6fa316d1baea32a03ed394e5
#
_entry.id   3eeef26e6fa316d1baea32a03ed394e5
#
_cell.length_a   1.000
_cell.length_b   1.000
_cell.length_c   1.000
_cell.angle_alpha   90.00
_cell.angle_beta   90.00
_cell.angle_gamma   90.00
#
_symmetry.space_group_name_H-M   'P 1'
#
loop_
_entity.id
_entity.type
_entity.pdbx_description
1 polymer ?
#
loop_
_entity_poly.entity_id
_entity_poly.type
_entity_poly.pdbx_seq_one_letter_code
_entity_poly.pdbx_strand_id
1 'polypeptide(L)'
;FGIDTIVHLAAQTGTGQSMYEAESYTRNNCLGTAILGDLLQKNDTVQKIVLASSRSIYGEGKYVNELGHIIYPDSRSANDLEKGGFECLDPKTGRPLLVQPTDEDSKIRPISTYALTKYFQENYLESLCKTNNISFLGLRFQNVYGPGQSLKNPYTGIISIFSQRI
;
A
#
# COMPACT_ATOMS: atom_id res chain seq x y z
N PHE A 1 -17.01 -15.05 23.08
CA PHE A 1 -16.57 -13.64 23.02
C PHE A 1 -17.32 -12.98 21.86
N GLY A 2 -18.10 -11.93 22.14
CA GLY A 2 -18.72 -11.12 21.09
C GLY A 2 -17.71 -10.12 20.56
N ILE A 3 -17.08 -10.43 19.42
CA ILE A 3 -16.20 -9.48 18.70
C ILE A 3 -17.08 -8.64 17.80
N ASP A 4 -17.07 -7.33 17.98
CA ASP A 4 -17.83 -6.36 17.18
C ASP A 4 -16.94 -5.58 16.18
N THR A 5 -15.64 -5.50 16.43
CA THR A 5 -14.69 -4.72 15.63
C THR A 5 -13.43 -5.53 15.36
N ILE A 6 -12.99 -5.56 14.10
CA ILE A 6 -11.74 -6.18 13.68
C ILE A 6 -10.80 -5.10 13.14
N VAL A 7 -9.59 -5.02 13.71
CA VAL A 7 -8.49 -4.23 13.17
C VAL A 7 -7.53 -5.19 12.45
N HIS A 8 -7.63 -5.22 11.12
CA HIS A 8 -6.87 -6.15 10.28
C HIS A 8 -5.50 -5.57 9.93
N LEU A 9 -4.50 -5.91 10.75
CA LEU A 9 -3.10 -5.53 10.58
C LEU A 9 -2.26 -6.66 9.95
N ALA A 10 -2.80 -7.88 9.92
CA ALA A 10 -2.06 -9.06 9.47
C ALA A 10 -1.75 -8.97 7.97
N ALA A 11 -0.47 -8.85 7.66
CA ALA A 11 0.04 -8.88 6.30
C ALA A 11 1.55 -9.12 6.29
N GLN A 12 2.04 -9.74 5.23
CA GLN A 12 3.45 -9.68 4.87
C GLN A 12 3.73 -8.32 4.21
N THR A 13 4.82 -7.65 4.64
CA THR A 13 5.16 -6.29 4.22
C THR A 13 6.55 -6.27 3.55
N GLY A 14 6.82 -5.23 2.75
CA GLY A 14 8.09 -5.08 2.05
C GLY A 14 7.90 -5.08 0.52
N THR A 15 8.01 -3.89 -0.08
CA THR A 15 7.76 -3.71 -1.52
C THR A 15 8.78 -4.46 -2.37
N GLY A 16 10.08 -4.32 -2.08
CA GLY A 16 11.15 -4.96 -2.84
C GLY A 16 11.10 -6.50 -2.73
N GLN A 17 11.01 -7.03 -1.51
CA GLN A 17 10.94 -8.48 -1.27
C GLN A 17 9.74 -9.11 -1.98
N SER A 18 8.61 -8.42 -2.04
CA SER A 18 7.39 -8.93 -2.67
C SER A 18 7.57 -9.28 -4.15
N MET A 19 8.59 -8.73 -4.81
CA MET A 19 8.89 -9.01 -6.22
C MET A 19 9.55 -10.39 -6.41
N TYR A 20 10.14 -10.94 -5.36
CA TYR A 20 10.82 -12.25 -5.38
C TYR A 20 10.05 -13.34 -4.65
N GLU A 21 9.14 -12.96 -3.75
CA GLU A 21 8.35 -13.88 -2.92
C GLU A 21 6.84 -13.73 -3.18
N ALA A 22 6.44 -13.58 -4.43
CA ALA A 22 5.06 -13.27 -4.82
C ALA A 22 4.03 -14.27 -4.28
N GLU A 23 4.35 -15.59 -4.25
CA GLU A 23 3.47 -16.63 -3.69
C GLU A 23 3.20 -16.39 -2.21
N SER A 24 4.25 -16.15 -1.42
CA SER A 24 4.16 -15.91 0.02
C SER A 24 3.28 -14.68 0.33
N TYR A 25 3.48 -13.57 -0.40
CA TYR A 25 2.66 -12.37 -0.26
C TYR A 25 1.20 -12.61 -0.62
N THR A 26 0.95 -13.32 -1.72
CA THR A 26 -0.42 -13.63 -2.17
C THR A 26 -1.11 -14.55 -1.16
N ARG A 27 -0.43 -15.55 -0.67
CA ARG A 27 -0.96 -16.49 0.34
C ARG A 27 -1.32 -15.76 1.63
N ASN A 28 -0.41 -14.96 2.18
CA ASN A 28 -0.63 -14.29 3.46
C ASN A 28 -1.65 -13.16 3.34
N ASN A 29 -1.51 -12.30 2.34
CA ASN A 29 -2.32 -11.09 2.25
C ASN A 29 -3.67 -11.34 1.56
N CYS A 30 -3.69 -12.07 0.44
CA CYS A 30 -4.93 -12.29 -0.28
C CYS A 30 -5.71 -13.47 0.29
N LEU A 31 -5.10 -14.67 0.34
CA LEU A 31 -5.78 -15.87 0.84
C LEU A 31 -6.12 -15.71 2.32
N GLY A 32 -5.20 -15.18 3.15
CA GLY A 32 -5.48 -14.92 4.56
C GLY A 32 -6.67 -13.98 4.77
N THR A 33 -6.79 -12.94 3.96
CA THR A 33 -7.94 -12.03 4.01
C THR A 33 -9.22 -12.67 3.49
N ALA A 34 -9.14 -13.54 2.49
CA ALA A 34 -10.30 -14.30 1.99
C ALA A 34 -10.83 -15.27 3.07
N ILE A 35 -9.94 -15.97 3.79
CA ILE A 35 -10.30 -16.84 4.93
C ILE A 35 -11.00 -16.02 6.02
N LEU A 36 -10.49 -14.83 6.34
CA LEU A 36 -11.18 -13.91 7.26
C LEU A 36 -12.58 -13.59 6.74
N GLY A 37 -12.74 -13.33 5.45
CA GLY A 37 -14.04 -13.08 4.83
C GLY A 37 -15.02 -14.24 4.99
N ASP A 38 -14.57 -15.47 4.80
CA ASP A 38 -15.40 -16.67 5.00
C ASP A 38 -15.86 -16.83 6.47
N LEU A 39 -15.02 -16.43 7.42
CA LEU A 39 -15.38 -16.42 8.83
C LEU A 39 -16.40 -15.33 9.16
N LEU A 40 -16.29 -14.17 8.55
CA LEU A 40 -17.24 -13.06 8.72
C LEU A 40 -18.65 -13.41 8.23
N GLN A 41 -18.75 -14.17 7.15
CA GLN A 41 -20.06 -14.63 6.66
C GLN A 41 -20.77 -15.60 7.61
N LYS A 42 -20.05 -16.20 8.54
CA LYS A 42 -20.55 -17.12 9.57
C LYS A 42 -20.74 -16.46 10.94
N ASN A 43 -20.46 -15.16 11.02
CA ASN A 43 -20.48 -14.42 12.27
C ASN A 43 -21.26 -13.12 12.09
N ASP A 44 -22.33 -12.96 12.84
CA ASP A 44 -23.26 -11.83 12.81
C ASP A 44 -22.93 -10.74 13.86
N THR A 45 -21.90 -10.92 14.66
CA THR A 45 -21.54 -9.95 15.73
C THR A 45 -20.62 -8.85 15.24
N VAL A 46 -19.83 -9.06 14.17
CA VAL A 46 -18.87 -8.07 13.65
C VAL A 46 -19.61 -6.96 12.91
N GLN A 47 -19.44 -5.75 13.39
CA GLN A 47 -20.09 -4.53 12.86
C GLN A 47 -19.11 -3.61 12.12
N LYS A 48 -17.80 -3.77 12.36
CA LYS A 48 -16.77 -2.88 11.82
C LYS A 48 -15.47 -3.60 11.50
N ILE A 49 -14.89 -3.24 10.35
CA ILE A 49 -13.52 -3.65 9.96
C ILE A 49 -12.69 -2.41 9.65
N VAL A 50 -11.49 -2.35 10.24
CA VAL A 50 -10.46 -1.37 9.93
C VAL A 50 -9.27 -2.11 9.31
N LEU A 51 -8.95 -1.80 8.06
CA LEU A 51 -7.83 -2.41 7.33
C LEU A 51 -6.61 -1.49 7.34
N ALA A 52 -5.45 -2.00 7.73
CA ALA A 52 -4.18 -1.37 7.44
C ALA A 52 -3.82 -1.61 5.96
N SER A 53 -4.20 -0.69 5.10
CA SER A 53 -3.76 -0.64 3.72
C SER A 53 -2.42 0.12 3.59
N SER A 54 -2.07 0.59 2.40
CA SER A 54 -0.76 1.19 2.14
C SER A 54 -0.82 2.24 1.04
N ARG A 55 -0.03 3.30 1.18
CA ARG A 55 0.22 4.26 0.10
C ARG A 55 0.82 3.61 -1.16
N SER A 56 1.43 2.44 -1.03
CA SER A 56 2.06 1.72 -2.16
C SER A 56 1.12 1.44 -3.32
N ILE A 57 -0.20 1.45 -3.08
CA ILE A 57 -1.21 1.27 -4.14
C ILE A 57 -1.22 2.41 -5.16
N TYR A 58 -0.69 3.59 -4.82
CA TYR A 58 -0.60 4.73 -5.73
C TYR A 58 0.62 4.68 -6.68
N GLY A 59 1.55 3.74 -6.50
CA GLY A 59 2.78 3.67 -7.27
C GLY A 59 3.69 4.87 -7.01
N GLU A 60 4.11 5.57 -8.06
CA GLU A 60 4.93 6.78 -7.95
C GLU A 60 4.16 7.98 -7.39
N GLY A 61 2.82 7.97 -7.47
CA GLY A 61 1.98 9.03 -6.96
C GLY A 61 1.62 10.09 -8.00
N LYS A 62 1.16 11.24 -7.52
CA LYS A 62 0.61 12.35 -8.31
C LYS A 62 1.68 13.40 -8.59
N TYR A 63 1.76 13.80 -9.84
CA TYR A 63 2.69 14.83 -10.32
C TYR A 63 1.98 15.83 -11.23
N VAL A 64 2.67 16.92 -11.54
CA VAL A 64 2.22 17.92 -12.50
C VAL A 64 3.38 18.27 -13.45
N ASN A 65 3.07 18.45 -14.73
CA ASN A 65 4.04 18.96 -15.72
C ASN A 65 4.06 20.49 -15.77
N GLU A 66 4.96 21.06 -16.56
CA GLU A 66 5.12 22.52 -16.72
C GLU A 66 3.84 23.25 -17.20
N LEU A 67 2.94 22.54 -17.85
CA LEU A 67 1.67 23.07 -18.32
C LEU A 67 0.53 22.96 -17.28
N GLY A 68 0.83 22.49 -16.08
CA GLY A 68 -0.16 22.28 -15.02
C GLY A 68 -1.02 21.03 -15.19
N HIS A 69 -0.70 20.14 -16.12
CA HIS A 69 -1.45 18.90 -16.29
C HIS A 69 -1.02 17.85 -15.27
N ILE A 70 -2.01 17.18 -14.65
CA ILE A 70 -1.77 16.08 -13.74
C ILE A 70 -1.26 14.85 -14.49
N ILE A 71 -0.14 14.31 -14.03
CA ILE A 71 0.53 13.13 -14.57
C ILE A 71 0.69 12.10 -13.46
N TYR A 72 0.42 10.86 -13.77
CA TYR A 72 0.75 9.70 -12.93
C TYR A 72 1.82 8.90 -13.68
N PRO A 73 3.10 9.12 -13.41
CA PRO A 73 4.18 8.51 -14.17
C PRO A 73 4.26 7.00 -13.97
N ASP A 74 4.89 6.32 -14.89
CA ASP A 74 5.31 4.92 -14.71
C ASP A 74 6.52 4.85 -13.77
N SER A 75 6.84 3.65 -13.29
CA SER A 75 8.03 3.41 -12.48
C SER A 75 9.28 3.81 -13.24
N ARG A 76 10.22 4.42 -12.53
CA ARG A 76 11.55 4.73 -13.05
C ARG A 76 12.28 3.45 -13.43
N SER A 77 12.97 3.43 -14.56
CA SER A 77 13.72 2.26 -14.98
C SER A 77 14.93 1.99 -14.07
N ALA A 78 15.31 0.72 -13.91
CA ALA A 78 16.51 0.37 -13.15
C ALA A 78 17.77 1.04 -13.75
N ASN A 79 17.85 1.10 -15.09
CA ASN A 79 18.96 1.74 -15.80
C ASN A 79 19.07 3.25 -15.52
N ASP A 80 17.92 3.96 -15.39
CA ASP A 80 17.94 5.37 -15.07
C ASP A 80 18.36 5.61 -13.61
N LEU A 81 17.87 4.78 -12.69
CA LEU A 81 18.24 4.82 -11.28
C LEU A 81 19.72 4.54 -11.06
N GLU A 82 20.32 3.56 -11.76
CA GLU A 82 21.74 3.26 -11.72
C GLU A 82 22.62 4.42 -12.22
N LYS A 83 22.11 5.21 -13.15
CA LYS A 83 22.78 6.42 -13.67
C LYS A 83 22.50 7.68 -12.84
N GLY A 84 21.80 7.56 -11.72
CA GLY A 84 21.45 8.69 -10.84
C GLY A 84 20.24 9.51 -11.33
N GLY A 85 19.46 9.01 -12.26
CA GLY A 85 18.21 9.63 -12.75
C GLY A 85 17.05 9.32 -11.80
N PHE A 86 16.96 10.08 -10.69
CA PHE A 86 15.93 9.86 -9.67
C PHE A 86 14.62 10.60 -9.92
N GLU A 87 14.59 11.52 -10.86
CA GLU A 87 13.41 12.33 -11.18
C GLU A 87 12.40 11.55 -12.03
N CYS A 88 11.11 11.74 -11.73
CA CYS A 88 10.06 11.32 -12.64
C CYS A 88 9.96 12.28 -13.80
N LEU A 89 9.97 11.77 -15.02
CA LEU A 89 9.95 12.55 -16.23
C LEU A 89 8.58 12.52 -16.93
N ASP A 90 8.19 13.63 -17.55
CA ASP A 90 7.02 13.68 -18.42
C ASP A 90 7.27 12.76 -19.64
N PRO A 91 6.42 11.76 -19.88
CA PRO A 91 6.63 10.79 -20.97
C PRO A 91 6.56 11.41 -22.35
N LYS A 92 6.01 12.61 -22.51
CA LYS A 92 5.91 13.32 -23.79
C LYS A 92 7.08 14.24 -24.07
N THR A 93 7.60 14.90 -23.04
CA THR A 93 8.62 15.97 -23.21
C THR A 93 9.99 15.58 -22.66
N GLY A 94 10.09 14.53 -21.85
CA GLY A 94 11.31 14.11 -21.15
C GLY A 94 11.75 15.09 -20.04
N ARG A 95 10.93 16.09 -19.68
CA ARG A 95 11.24 17.07 -18.65
C ARG A 95 10.85 16.56 -17.26
N PRO A 96 11.55 16.98 -16.19
CA PRO A 96 11.19 16.63 -14.83
C PRO A 96 9.76 17.04 -14.49
N LEU A 97 9.06 16.16 -13.78
CA LEU A 97 7.74 16.42 -13.22
C LEU A 97 7.86 16.98 -11.80
N LEU A 98 6.93 17.83 -11.41
CA LEU A 98 6.83 18.35 -10.04
C LEU A 98 5.87 17.48 -9.24
N VAL A 99 6.35 16.96 -8.10
CA VAL A 99 5.56 16.13 -7.18
C VAL A 99 4.38 16.93 -6.61
N GLN A 100 3.24 16.28 -6.49
CA GLN A 100 2.03 16.83 -5.86
C GLN A 100 1.59 15.95 -4.69
N PRO A 101 0.85 16.49 -3.71
CA PRO A 101 0.20 15.67 -2.70
C PRO A 101 -0.67 14.59 -3.36
N THR A 102 -0.46 13.35 -2.93
CA THR A 102 -1.27 12.21 -3.39
C THR A 102 -2.38 12.01 -2.36
N ASP A 103 -3.57 12.39 -2.74
CA ASP A 103 -4.80 12.30 -1.97
C ASP A 103 -5.53 10.95 -2.22
N GLU A 104 -6.62 10.72 -1.51
CA GLU A 104 -7.41 9.49 -1.59
C GLU A 104 -8.09 9.31 -2.96
N ASP A 105 -8.35 10.38 -3.68
CA ASP A 105 -8.95 10.39 -5.03
C ASP A 105 -7.90 10.22 -6.13
N SER A 106 -6.63 10.21 -5.78
CA SER A 106 -5.53 10.01 -6.72
C SER A 106 -5.59 8.63 -7.38
N LYS A 107 -5.15 8.57 -8.63
CA LYS A 107 -5.18 7.34 -9.44
C LYS A 107 -4.39 6.22 -8.77
N ILE A 108 -5.04 5.07 -8.58
CA ILE A 108 -4.41 3.84 -8.08
C ILE A 108 -3.63 3.18 -9.21
N ARG A 109 -2.34 2.91 -8.96
CA ARG A 109 -1.38 2.28 -9.88
C ARG A 109 -0.40 1.38 -9.13
N PRO A 110 -0.82 0.24 -8.60
CA PRO A 110 0.07 -0.66 -7.86
C PRO A 110 1.15 -1.22 -8.79
N ILE A 111 2.43 -1.06 -8.40
CA ILE A 111 3.60 -1.41 -9.19
C ILE A 111 4.43 -2.54 -8.57
N SER A 112 3.93 -3.17 -7.51
CA SER A 112 4.60 -4.30 -6.84
C SER A 112 3.57 -5.33 -6.40
N THR A 113 4.02 -6.57 -6.19
CA THR A 113 3.16 -7.63 -5.63
C THR A 113 2.56 -7.20 -4.29
N TYR A 114 3.35 -6.59 -3.41
CA TYR A 114 2.83 -6.06 -2.15
C TYR A 114 1.70 -5.04 -2.38
N ALA A 115 1.89 -4.08 -3.27
CA ALA A 115 0.88 -3.07 -3.56
C ALA A 115 -0.40 -3.70 -4.14
N LEU A 116 -0.27 -4.68 -5.04
CA LEU A 116 -1.39 -5.44 -5.59
C LEU A 116 -2.15 -6.20 -4.50
N THR A 117 -1.43 -6.84 -3.57
CA THR A 117 -2.10 -7.56 -2.46
C THR A 117 -2.81 -6.62 -1.50
N LYS A 118 -2.27 -5.43 -1.24
CA LYS A 118 -2.94 -4.40 -0.42
C LYS A 118 -4.18 -3.84 -1.12
N TYR A 119 -4.11 -3.60 -2.41
CA TYR A 119 -5.25 -3.17 -3.18
C TYR A 119 -6.33 -4.26 -3.28
N PHE A 120 -5.93 -5.52 -3.40
CA PHE A 120 -6.86 -6.65 -3.28
C PHE A 120 -7.59 -6.67 -1.93
N GLN A 121 -6.86 -6.51 -0.82
CA GLN A 121 -7.46 -6.48 0.53
C GLN A 121 -8.50 -5.38 0.66
N GLU A 122 -8.23 -4.15 0.16
CA GLU A 122 -9.19 -3.05 0.17
C GLU A 122 -10.47 -3.43 -0.58
N ASN A 123 -10.35 -3.78 -1.86
CA ASN A 123 -11.51 -4.03 -2.72
C ASN A 123 -12.32 -5.24 -2.23
N TYR A 124 -11.63 -6.29 -1.80
CA TYR A 124 -12.29 -7.50 -1.30
C TYR A 124 -13.10 -7.22 -0.04
N LEU A 125 -12.48 -6.58 0.96
CA LEU A 125 -13.17 -6.28 2.22
C LEU A 125 -14.25 -5.21 2.05
N GLU A 126 -14.03 -4.19 1.23
CA GLU A 126 -15.07 -3.20 0.93
C GLU A 126 -16.32 -3.85 0.33
N SER A 127 -16.14 -4.72 -0.67
CA SER A 127 -17.24 -5.44 -1.30
C SER A 127 -17.95 -6.37 -0.32
N LEU A 128 -17.18 -7.14 0.46
CA LEU A 128 -17.72 -8.06 1.47
C LEU A 128 -18.50 -7.32 2.56
N CYS A 129 -17.94 -6.25 3.10
CA CYS A 129 -18.56 -5.45 4.15
C CYS A 129 -19.85 -4.80 3.68
N LYS A 130 -19.86 -4.27 2.46
CA LYS A 130 -21.06 -3.69 1.84
C LYS A 130 -22.19 -4.71 1.72
N THR A 131 -21.88 -5.95 1.32
CA THR A 131 -22.86 -7.03 1.17
C THR A 131 -23.41 -7.49 2.52
N ASN A 132 -22.61 -7.46 3.58
CA ASN A 132 -22.97 -7.95 4.91
C ASN A 132 -23.38 -6.82 5.88
N ASN A 133 -23.55 -5.59 5.40
CA ASN A 133 -23.88 -4.41 6.22
C ASN A 133 -22.89 -4.15 7.36
N ILE A 134 -21.59 -4.41 7.11
CA ILE A 134 -20.49 -4.15 8.03
C ILE A 134 -19.83 -2.82 7.63
N SER A 135 -19.50 -1.97 8.61
CA SER A 135 -18.76 -0.73 8.36
C SER A 135 -17.30 -1.04 8.00
N PHE A 136 -16.80 -0.46 6.88
CA PHE A 136 -15.41 -0.65 6.44
C PHE A 136 -14.64 0.66 6.44
N LEU A 137 -13.37 0.61 6.90
CA LEU A 137 -12.42 1.70 6.83
C LEU A 137 -11.05 1.17 6.39
N GLY A 138 -10.59 1.55 5.20
CA GLY A 138 -9.24 1.27 4.70
C GLY A 138 -8.30 2.44 4.98
N LEU A 139 -7.24 2.22 5.77
CA LEU A 139 -6.24 3.23 6.09
C LEU A 139 -4.99 3.04 5.21
N ARG A 140 -4.79 3.92 4.24
CA ARG A 140 -3.65 3.90 3.32
C ARG A 140 -2.44 4.54 3.97
N PHE A 141 -1.80 3.82 4.88
CA PHE A 141 -0.66 4.32 5.64
C PHE A 141 0.50 4.73 4.75
N GLN A 142 1.07 5.88 5.06
CA GLN A 142 2.41 6.31 4.65
C GLN A 142 3.46 5.54 5.48
N ASN A 143 4.72 5.99 5.51
CA ASN A 143 5.74 5.39 6.34
C ASN A 143 5.41 5.62 7.82
N VAL A 144 5.07 4.55 8.53
CA VAL A 144 4.77 4.59 9.95
C VAL A 144 6.06 4.49 10.75
N TYR A 145 6.22 5.35 11.74
CA TYR A 145 7.35 5.34 12.67
C TYR A 145 6.90 5.80 14.07
N GLY A 146 7.63 5.41 15.11
CA GLY A 146 7.30 5.82 16.47
C GLY A 146 8.09 5.07 17.53
N PRO A 147 7.90 5.44 18.82
CA PRO A 147 8.50 4.74 19.95
C PRO A 147 8.15 3.24 19.94
N GLY A 148 9.13 2.40 20.29
CA GLY A 148 8.95 0.95 20.33
C GLY A 148 9.12 0.25 18.98
N GLN A 149 9.39 0.98 17.90
CA GLN A 149 9.67 0.37 16.60
C GLN A 149 10.94 -0.49 16.66
N SER A 150 10.88 -1.69 16.08
CA SER A 150 12.01 -2.61 16.02
C SER A 150 13.16 -2.01 15.20
N LEU A 151 14.33 -1.87 15.79
CA LEU A 151 15.54 -1.39 15.11
C LEU A 151 16.22 -2.48 14.27
N LYS A 152 15.89 -3.75 14.50
CA LYS A 152 16.49 -4.90 13.80
C LYS A 152 15.64 -5.41 12.64
N ASN A 153 14.43 -4.89 12.46
CA ASN A 153 13.58 -5.30 11.35
C ASN A 153 14.07 -4.65 10.05
N PRO A 154 14.50 -5.42 9.04
CA PRO A 154 14.99 -4.87 7.77
C PRO A 154 13.91 -4.13 6.97
N TYR A 155 12.65 -4.35 7.29
CA TYR A 155 11.49 -3.66 6.70
C TYR A 155 11.05 -2.43 7.50
N THR A 156 11.78 -2.08 8.54
CA THR A 156 11.58 -0.87 9.34
C THR A 156 11.80 0.36 8.46
N GLY A 157 10.96 1.36 8.63
CA GLY A 157 11.00 2.55 7.77
C GLY A 157 12.36 3.26 7.79
N ILE A 158 12.63 3.97 6.72
CA ILE A 158 13.91 4.66 6.42
C ILE A 158 14.42 5.52 7.58
N ILE A 159 13.54 6.14 8.36
CA ILE A 159 13.89 6.96 9.52
C ILE A 159 14.64 6.15 10.58
N SER A 160 14.15 4.94 10.92
CA SER A 160 14.82 4.06 11.89
C SER A 160 16.17 3.56 11.37
N ILE A 161 16.27 3.30 10.07
CA ILE A 161 17.55 2.86 9.45
C ILE A 161 18.58 3.99 9.50
N PHE A 162 18.19 5.21 9.17
CA PHE A 162 19.12 6.35 9.16
C PHE A 162 19.51 6.77 10.58
N SER A 163 18.59 6.77 11.53
CA SER A 163 18.92 7.10 12.93
C SER A 163 19.89 6.15 13.60
N GLN A 164 20.07 4.93 13.07
CA GLN A 164 21.09 3.99 13.55
C GLN A 164 22.47 4.17 12.90
N ARG A 165 22.55 4.93 11.81
CA ARG A 165 23.78 5.13 11.03
C ARG A 165 24.46 6.46 11.33
N ILE A 166 23.83 7.32 12.12
CA ILE A 166 24.35 8.58 12.66
C ILE A 166 24.98 8.32 14.02
#